data_ebe3816ab9cd03ea6dee9309a829ec3e
#
_entry.id   ebe3816ab9cd03ea6dee9309a829ec3e
#
_cell.length_a   1.000
_cell.length_b   1.000
_cell.length_c   1.000
_cell.angle_alpha   90.00
_cell.angle_beta   90.00
_cell.angle_gamma   90.00
#
_symmetry.space_group_name_H-M   'P 1'
#
loop_
_entity.id
_entity.type
_entity.pdbx_description
1 polymer ?
#
loop_
_entity_poly.entity_id
_entity_poly.type
_entity_poly.pdbx_seq_one_letter_code
_entity_poly.pdbx_strand_id
1 'polypeptide(L)'
;MIQSEKNVFISNHPLIKHKITILRSITTGTNEFRQLVEEIAMLLGYEALSDLELKDVDVETPITKCKSPVLAGRKLAIVPILRAGLGMVTGLTSLTPSAKIGHIGMYRDEETLEPHEYFCKLPKPINERVIFVCDPMLATGGSAIDAINLVKEKGGVRIKFVCIIAAPEGVKRLHEAHPDVQIYIGNLDERLNDNGYIVPGLGDAGDRIFGTK
;
A
#
# COMPACT_ATOMS: atom_id res chain seq x y z
N MET A 1 18.84 1.26 12.55
CA MET A 1 17.87 2.36 12.40
C MET A 1 17.09 2.09 11.13
N ILE A 2 15.77 1.87 11.20
CA ILE A 2 14.90 1.49 10.07
C ILE A 2 14.92 2.52 8.91
N GLN A 3 15.11 3.80 9.20
CA GLN A 3 15.17 4.87 8.19
C GLN A 3 16.38 4.79 7.24
N SER A 4 17.36 3.95 7.52
CA SER A 4 18.55 3.73 6.68
C SER A 4 18.51 2.41 5.91
N GLU A 5 17.42 1.64 6.05
CA GLU A 5 17.26 0.39 5.32
C GLU A 5 17.00 0.68 3.83
N LYS A 6 17.73 -0.03 2.97
CA LYS A 6 17.51 0.04 1.52
C LYS A 6 16.10 -0.47 1.23
N ASN A 7 15.36 0.25 0.39
CA ASN A 7 13.97 -0.06 0.01
C ASN A 7 12.89 0.25 1.08
N VAL A 8 13.20 0.99 2.15
CA VAL A 8 12.19 1.51 3.09
C VAL A 8 12.09 3.03 2.95
N PHE A 9 10.92 3.51 2.57
CA PHE A 9 10.65 4.93 2.28
C PHE A 9 9.57 5.46 3.23
N ILE A 10 9.95 6.33 4.15
CA ILE A 10 9.04 6.99 5.08
C ILE A 10 8.80 8.40 4.57
N SER A 11 7.54 8.73 4.26
CA SER A 11 7.20 10.05 3.74
C SER A 11 7.46 11.15 4.76
N ASN A 12 8.10 12.21 4.29
CA ASN A 12 8.31 13.44 5.04
C ASN A 12 7.40 14.57 4.57
N HIS A 13 6.47 14.29 3.67
CA HIS A 13 5.59 15.28 3.09
C HIS A 13 4.64 15.89 4.14
N PRO A 14 4.64 17.23 4.34
CA PRO A 14 3.86 17.86 5.40
C PRO A 14 2.35 17.64 5.28
N LEU A 15 1.83 17.54 4.06
CA LEU A 15 0.41 17.27 3.83
C LEU A 15 0.02 15.85 4.27
N ILE A 16 0.86 14.85 4.04
CA ILE A 16 0.63 13.48 4.53
C ILE A 16 0.61 13.47 6.05
N LYS A 17 1.58 14.11 6.70
CA LYS A 17 1.63 14.21 8.17
C LYS A 17 0.40 14.90 8.75
N HIS A 18 -0.04 16.00 8.13
CA HIS A 18 -1.24 16.72 8.53
C HIS A 18 -2.50 15.82 8.45
N LYS A 19 -2.67 15.13 7.32
CA LYS A 19 -3.82 14.23 7.12
C LYS A 19 -3.80 13.04 8.09
N ILE A 20 -2.65 12.47 8.36
CA ILE A 20 -2.50 11.40 9.36
C ILE A 20 -2.87 11.91 10.76
N THR A 21 -2.54 13.15 11.12
CA THR A 21 -2.93 13.75 12.40
C THR A 21 -4.45 13.77 12.55
N ILE A 22 -5.19 14.20 11.54
CA ILE A 22 -6.66 14.20 11.54
C ILE A 22 -7.20 12.76 11.56
N LEU A 23 -6.64 11.88 10.73
CA LEU A 23 -7.03 10.46 10.63
C LEU A 23 -6.98 9.74 12.00
N ARG A 24 -5.96 10.04 12.82
CA ARG A 24 -5.76 9.40 14.14
C ARG A 24 -6.82 9.80 15.17
N SER A 25 -7.41 10.99 15.04
CA SER A 25 -8.33 11.52 16.04
C SER A 25 -9.51 10.58 16.29
N ILE A 26 -9.87 10.38 17.54
CA ILE A 26 -11.07 9.63 17.95
C ILE A 26 -12.36 10.32 17.50
N THR A 27 -12.29 11.62 17.20
CA THR A 27 -13.43 12.42 16.74
C THR A 27 -13.65 12.35 15.23
N THR A 28 -12.69 11.78 14.47
CA THR A 28 -12.81 11.61 13.03
C THR A 28 -13.83 10.52 12.72
N GLY A 29 -14.97 10.92 12.16
CA GLY A 29 -16.04 10.00 11.80
C GLY A 29 -15.71 9.13 10.59
N THR A 30 -16.47 8.05 10.39
CA THR A 30 -16.23 7.04 9.34
C THR A 30 -16.12 7.63 7.93
N ASN A 31 -16.95 8.62 7.58
CA ASN A 31 -16.90 9.25 6.25
C ASN A 31 -15.59 10.02 6.02
N GLU A 32 -15.23 10.86 6.97
CA GLU A 32 -13.98 11.62 6.92
C GLU A 32 -12.75 10.68 6.96
N PHE A 33 -12.81 9.63 7.77
CA PHE A 33 -11.75 8.62 7.85
C PHE A 33 -11.51 7.97 6.49
N ARG A 34 -12.55 7.53 5.78
CA ARG A 34 -12.44 6.97 4.42
C ARG A 34 -11.81 7.96 3.45
N GLN A 35 -12.29 9.20 3.45
CA GLN A 35 -11.75 10.24 2.57
C GLN A 35 -10.27 10.49 2.83
N LEU A 36 -9.85 10.57 4.09
CA LEU A 36 -8.45 10.75 4.46
C LEU A 36 -7.58 9.55 4.04
N VAL A 37 -8.09 8.31 4.19
CA VAL A 37 -7.40 7.11 3.71
C VAL A 37 -7.17 7.16 2.20
N GLU A 38 -8.18 7.54 1.42
CA GLU A 38 -8.06 7.70 -0.04
C GLU A 38 -7.04 8.77 -0.42
N GLU A 39 -7.10 9.94 0.22
CA GLU A 39 -6.20 11.06 -0.06
C GLU A 39 -4.74 10.74 0.31
N ILE A 40 -4.51 10.10 1.45
CA ILE A 40 -3.16 9.68 1.86
C ILE A 40 -2.64 8.59 0.92
N ALA A 41 -3.48 7.62 0.55
CA ALA A 41 -3.12 6.57 -0.39
C ALA A 41 -2.72 7.14 -1.77
N MET A 42 -3.45 8.14 -2.26
CA MET A 42 -3.09 8.86 -3.49
C MET A 42 -1.71 9.51 -3.38
N LEU A 43 -1.43 10.25 -2.31
CA LEU A 43 -0.16 10.94 -2.13
C LEU A 43 1.01 9.95 -2.01
N LEU A 44 0.85 8.86 -1.24
CA LEU A 44 1.85 7.80 -1.14
C LEU A 44 2.05 7.07 -2.47
N GLY A 45 0.97 6.84 -3.21
CA GLY A 45 1.01 6.28 -4.55
C GLY A 45 1.82 7.16 -5.51
N TYR A 46 1.67 8.48 -5.44
CA TYR A 46 2.46 9.41 -6.22
C TYR A 46 3.97 9.27 -5.94
N GLU A 47 4.36 9.24 -4.67
CA GLU A 47 5.76 9.01 -4.28
C GLU A 47 6.26 7.64 -4.77
N ALA A 48 5.45 6.59 -4.62
CA ALA A 48 5.80 5.23 -4.99
C ALA A 48 5.87 5.00 -6.51
N LEU A 49 5.29 5.88 -7.32
CA LEU A 49 5.32 5.81 -8.79
C LEU A 49 6.47 6.61 -9.42
N SER A 50 7.31 7.28 -8.62
CA SER A 50 8.39 8.16 -9.11
C SER A 50 9.49 7.46 -9.91
N ASP A 51 9.63 6.14 -9.77
CA ASP A 51 10.62 5.31 -10.47
C ASP A 51 10.07 4.53 -11.67
N LEU A 52 8.87 4.87 -12.15
CA LEU A 52 8.30 4.22 -13.33
C LEU A 52 9.10 4.55 -14.59
N GLU A 53 9.36 3.51 -15.36
CA GLU A 53 10.05 3.62 -16.64
C GLU A 53 9.23 4.38 -17.69
N LEU A 54 9.89 5.21 -18.46
CA LEU A 54 9.31 5.95 -19.58
C LEU A 54 9.85 5.44 -20.90
N LYS A 55 9.07 5.60 -21.97
CA LYS A 55 9.50 5.41 -23.36
C LYS A 55 8.99 6.55 -24.22
N ASP A 56 9.79 6.96 -25.20
CA ASP A 56 9.38 7.97 -26.16
C ASP A 56 8.44 7.38 -27.23
N VAL A 57 7.43 8.14 -27.55
CA VAL A 57 6.49 7.89 -28.66
C VAL A 57 6.35 9.14 -29.52
N ASP A 58 6.03 8.95 -30.81
CA ASP A 58 5.71 10.06 -31.70
C ASP A 58 4.32 10.59 -31.36
N VAL A 59 4.25 11.89 -31.12
CA VAL A 59 3.04 12.63 -30.77
C VAL A 59 2.85 13.79 -31.75
N GLU A 60 1.63 13.95 -32.26
CA GLU A 60 1.23 15.11 -33.03
C GLU A 60 0.49 16.10 -32.12
N THR A 61 1.09 17.28 -31.93
CA THR A 61 0.48 18.38 -31.18
C THR A 61 -0.26 19.30 -32.19
N PRO A 62 -1.09 20.23 -31.73
CA PRO A 62 -1.72 21.20 -32.63
C PRO A 62 -0.74 22.07 -33.45
N ILE A 63 0.54 22.05 -33.09
CA ILE A 63 1.56 22.91 -33.71
C ILE A 63 2.57 22.10 -34.54
N THR A 64 3.05 20.96 -33.99
CA THR A 64 4.11 20.18 -34.66
C THR A 64 4.15 18.74 -34.15
N LYS A 65 4.86 17.90 -34.91
CA LYS A 65 5.21 16.53 -34.47
C LYS A 65 6.44 16.57 -33.57
N CYS A 66 6.40 15.80 -32.48
CA CYS A 66 7.52 15.68 -31.54
C CYS A 66 7.56 14.27 -30.92
N LYS A 67 8.68 13.95 -30.26
CA LYS A 67 8.75 12.80 -29.37
C LYS A 67 8.43 13.23 -27.96
N SER A 68 7.59 12.44 -27.28
CA SER A 68 7.19 12.70 -25.90
C SER A 68 7.17 11.40 -25.08
N PRO A 69 7.54 11.47 -23.79
CA PRO A 69 7.58 10.31 -22.93
C PRO A 69 6.19 9.85 -22.49
N VAL A 70 5.98 8.54 -22.49
CA VAL A 70 4.82 7.86 -21.89
C VAL A 70 5.30 6.73 -21.00
N LEU A 71 4.47 6.27 -20.07
CA LEU A 71 4.81 5.12 -19.23
C LEU A 71 5.09 3.89 -20.10
N ALA A 72 6.23 3.23 -19.85
CA ALA A 72 6.61 2.02 -20.55
C ALA A 72 5.81 0.81 -20.03
N GLY A 73 5.67 -0.22 -20.87
CA GLY A 73 5.14 -1.53 -20.52
C GLY A 73 3.70 -1.54 -20.00
N ARG A 74 3.35 -2.62 -19.30
CA ARG A 74 2.09 -2.74 -18.55
C ARG A 74 2.21 -1.99 -17.24
N LYS A 75 1.23 -1.15 -16.94
CA LYS A 75 1.31 -0.16 -15.88
C LYS A 75 1.20 -0.81 -14.49
N LEU A 76 0.12 -0.63 -13.79
CA LEU A 76 -0.02 -0.92 -12.37
C LEU A 76 -1.01 -2.08 -12.13
N ALA A 77 -0.75 -2.87 -11.10
CA ALA A 77 -1.74 -3.71 -10.42
C ALA A 77 -1.83 -3.27 -8.96
N ILE A 78 -3.04 -3.01 -8.47
CA ILE A 78 -3.31 -2.67 -7.08
C ILE A 78 -3.92 -3.91 -6.44
N VAL A 79 -3.33 -4.34 -5.33
CA VAL A 79 -3.70 -5.57 -4.62
C VAL A 79 -3.93 -5.24 -3.14
N PRO A 80 -5.14 -4.78 -2.78
CA PRO A 80 -5.49 -4.58 -1.38
C PRO A 80 -5.54 -5.89 -0.62
N ILE A 81 -5.02 -5.86 0.62
CA ILE A 81 -5.27 -6.90 1.60
C ILE A 81 -6.65 -6.65 2.20
N LEU A 82 -7.57 -7.59 1.99
CA LEU A 82 -8.94 -7.46 2.49
C LEU A 82 -8.96 -7.58 4.01
N ARG A 83 -9.78 -6.81 4.71
CA ARG A 83 -10.78 -5.83 4.25
C ARG A 83 -10.23 -4.40 4.13
N ALA A 84 -9.35 -3.98 5.09
CA ALA A 84 -8.95 -2.59 5.28
C ALA A 84 -8.26 -1.96 4.05
N GLY A 85 -7.46 -2.74 3.31
CA GLY A 85 -6.79 -2.29 2.10
C GLY A 85 -7.72 -1.74 1.01
N LEU A 86 -9.00 -2.15 1.01
CA LEU A 86 -10.00 -1.61 0.07
C LEU A 86 -10.13 -0.09 0.14
N GLY A 87 -9.99 0.50 1.34
CA GLY A 87 -10.06 1.95 1.51
C GLY A 87 -8.98 2.73 0.74
N MET A 88 -7.87 2.08 0.38
CA MET A 88 -6.76 2.72 -0.35
C MET A 88 -6.94 2.67 -1.87
N VAL A 89 -7.81 1.80 -2.38
CA VAL A 89 -7.92 1.50 -3.82
C VAL A 89 -8.31 2.72 -4.65
N THR A 90 -9.31 3.48 -4.22
CA THR A 90 -9.80 4.67 -4.93
C THR A 90 -8.69 5.70 -5.08
N GLY A 91 -7.96 6.01 -4.00
CA GLY A 91 -6.85 6.95 -4.04
C GLY A 91 -5.73 6.52 -5.00
N LEU A 92 -5.36 5.24 -4.99
CA LEU A 92 -4.32 4.71 -5.89
C LEU A 92 -4.79 4.66 -7.35
N THR A 93 -6.05 4.30 -7.62
CA THR A 93 -6.60 4.26 -9.00
C THR A 93 -6.80 5.63 -9.60
N SER A 94 -7.00 6.68 -8.80
CA SER A 94 -7.10 8.06 -9.30
C SER A 94 -5.83 8.52 -10.02
N LEU A 95 -4.66 8.06 -9.59
CA LEU A 95 -3.37 8.34 -10.25
C LEU A 95 -3.17 7.55 -11.54
N THR A 96 -3.69 6.33 -11.59
CA THR A 96 -3.51 5.43 -12.72
C THR A 96 -4.83 4.73 -13.04
N PRO A 97 -5.77 5.40 -13.72
CA PRO A 97 -7.12 4.85 -13.99
C PRO A 97 -7.12 3.52 -14.76
N SER A 98 -6.05 3.25 -15.51
CA SER A 98 -5.86 1.98 -16.24
C SER A 98 -5.26 0.85 -15.39
N ALA A 99 -4.99 1.08 -14.11
CA ALA A 99 -4.54 0.05 -13.19
C ALA A 99 -5.54 -1.11 -13.12
N LYS A 100 -5.03 -2.32 -12.98
CA LYS A 100 -5.87 -3.49 -12.72
C LYS A 100 -5.90 -3.76 -11.22
N ILE A 101 -7.03 -4.25 -10.74
CA ILE A 101 -7.21 -4.52 -9.31
C ILE A 101 -7.26 -6.03 -9.12
N GLY A 102 -6.42 -6.54 -8.24
CA GLY A 102 -6.51 -7.88 -7.67
C GLY A 102 -6.97 -7.78 -6.22
N HIS A 103 -7.30 -8.90 -5.60
CA HIS A 103 -7.68 -8.93 -4.20
C HIS A 103 -7.05 -10.15 -3.52
N ILE A 104 -6.57 -9.94 -2.31
CA ILE A 104 -6.11 -11.01 -1.42
C ILE A 104 -6.91 -10.92 -0.14
N GLY A 105 -7.64 -11.99 0.19
CA GLY A 105 -8.36 -12.14 1.44
C GLY A 105 -7.63 -13.13 2.32
N MET A 106 -7.29 -12.69 3.54
CA MET A 106 -6.62 -13.49 4.54
C MET A 106 -7.37 -13.35 5.87
N TYR A 107 -7.48 -14.43 6.59
CA TYR A 107 -7.90 -14.39 7.99
C TYR A 107 -6.83 -15.09 8.84
N ARG A 108 -6.79 -14.75 10.09
CA ARG A 108 -5.92 -15.43 11.05
C ARG A 108 -6.76 -16.46 11.78
N ASP A 109 -6.31 -17.70 11.77
CA ASP A 109 -6.94 -18.76 12.56
C ASP A 109 -6.90 -18.40 14.04
N GLU A 110 -8.03 -18.56 14.74
CA GLU A 110 -8.17 -18.13 16.13
C GLU A 110 -7.38 -19.03 17.11
N GLU A 111 -7.16 -20.30 16.75
CA GLU A 111 -6.46 -21.27 17.61
C GLU A 111 -4.96 -21.31 17.32
N THR A 112 -4.58 -21.37 16.02
CA THR A 112 -3.18 -21.51 15.60
C THR A 112 -2.49 -20.18 15.38
N LEU A 113 -3.24 -19.10 15.25
CA LEU A 113 -2.78 -17.76 14.84
C LEU A 113 -2.08 -17.74 13.48
N GLU A 114 -2.17 -18.82 12.71
CA GLU A 114 -1.63 -18.90 11.37
C GLU A 114 -2.52 -18.14 10.37
N PRO A 115 -1.93 -17.45 9.40
CA PRO A 115 -2.68 -16.80 8.35
C PRO A 115 -3.17 -17.82 7.33
N HIS A 116 -4.45 -17.76 6.99
CA HIS A 116 -5.07 -18.57 5.96
C HIS A 116 -5.59 -17.70 4.82
N GLU A 117 -5.24 -18.09 3.58
CA GLU A 117 -5.85 -17.53 2.38
C GLU A 117 -7.28 -18.06 2.25
N TYR A 118 -8.26 -17.16 2.12
CA TYR A 118 -9.62 -17.52 1.71
C TYR A 118 -9.97 -17.00 0.32
N PHE A 119 -9.20 -16.07 -0.22
CA PHE A 119 -9.42 -15.51 -1.54
C PHE A 119 -8.15 -14.91 -2.12
N CYS A 120 -7.80 -15.31 -3.36
CA CYS A 120 -6.72 -14.68 -4.11
C CYS A 120 -7.09 -14.62 -5.59
N LYS A 121 -7.30 -13.41 -6.11
CA LYS A 121 -7.52 -13.19 -7.54
C LYS A 121 -6.67 -12.04 -8.03
N LEU A 122 -5.66 -12.35 -8.84
CA LEU A 122 -4.72 -11.37 -9.38
C LEU A 122 -4.93 -11.14 -10.89
N PRO A 123 -4.69 -9.94 -11.41
CA PRO A 123 -4.79 -9.64 -12.84
C PRO A 123 -3.67 -10.31 -13.63
N LYS A 124 -4.02 -10.90 -14.75
CA LYS A 124 -3.06 -11.55 -15.68
C LYS A 124 -2.68 -10.64 -16.85
N PRO A 125 -1.43 -10.67 -17.32
CA PRO A 125 -0.26 -11.24 -16.67
C PRO A 125 0.20 -10.34 -15.49
N ILE A 126 0.56 -10.93 -14.36
CA ILE A 126 0.97 -10.20 -13.16
C ILE A 126 2.47 -9.85 -13.18
N ASN A 127 3.28 -10.72 -13.80
CA ASN A 127 4.74 -10.58 -13.90
C ASN A 127 5.20 -9.35 -14.72
N GLU A 128 4.32 -8.79 -15.56
CA GLU A 128 4.63 -7.62 -16.39
C GLU A 128 4.23 -6.29 -15.72
N ARG A 129 3.72 -6.32 -14.49
CA ARG A 129 3.18 -5.15 -13.80
C ARG A 129 4.05 -4.73 -12.63
N VAL A 130 4.01 -3.44 -12.29
CA VAL A 130 4.36 -2.97 -10.96
C VAL A 130 3.16 -3.24 -10.06
N ILE A 131 3.39 -3.92 -8.94
CA ILE A 131 2.32 -4.44 -8.08
C ILE A 131 2.35 -3.67 -6.76
N PHE A 132 1.27 -2.94 -6.47
CA PHE A 132 1.07 -2.29 -5.19
C PHE A 132 0.24 -3.22 -4.29
N VAL A 133 0.89 -3.88 -3.35
CA VAL A 133 0.20 -4.52 -2.23
C VAL A 133 -0.07 -3.43 -1.20
N CYS A 134 -1.32 -3.24 -0.79
CA CYS A 134 -1.67 -2.14 0.10
C CYS A 134 -2.54 -2.57 1.28
N ASP A 135 -2.19 -2.03 2.44
CA ASP A 135 -2.93 -2.14 3.69
C ASP A 135 -2.71 -0.84 4.49
N PRO A 136 -3.74 -0.24 5.09
CA PRO A 136 -3.57 0.96 5.91
C PRO A 136 -2.53 0.83 7.05
N MET A 137 -2.36 -0.37 7.59
CA MET A 137 -1.52 -0.60 8.76
C MET A 137 -0.49 -1.73 8.55
N LEU A 138 0.77 -1.45 8.85
CA LEU A 138 1.82 -2.46 8.96
C LEU A 138 2.19 -2.64 10.44
N ALA A 139 1.42 -3.48 11.15
CA ALA A 139 1.61 -3.73 12.58
C ALA A 139 2.67 -4.82 12.82
N THR A 140 2.30 -6.08 12.86
CA THR A 140 3.22 -7.22 13.07
C THR A 140 3.91 -7.71 11.80
N GLY A 141 3.43 -7.28 10.63
CA GLY A 141 3.95 -7.67 9.32
C GLY A 141 3.44 -8.99 8.76
N GLY A 142 2.75 -9.82 9.56
CA GLY A 142 2.32 -11.16 9.13
C GLY A 142 1.48 -11.12 7.84
N SER A 143 0.34 -10.43 7.84
CA SER A 143 -0.55 -10.35 6.67
C SER A 143 0.15 -9.78 5.41
N ALA A 144 1.06 -8.81 5.59
CA ALA A 144 1.82 -8.25 4.49
C ALA A 144 2.79 -9.27 3.87
N ILE A 145 3.52 -10.02 4.72
CA ILE A 145 4.45 -11.07 4.30
C ILE A 145 3.70 -12.14 3.52
N ASP A 146 2.60 -12.65 4.05
CA ASP A 146 1.84 -13.73 3.43
C ASP A 146 1.19 -13.29 2.11
N ALA A 147 0.63 -12.07 2.07
CA ALA A 147 0.12 -11.50 0.82
C ALA A 147 1.19 -11.35 -0.25
N ILE A 148 2.40 -10.93 0.13
CA ILE A 148 3.53 -10.81 -0.81
C ILE A 148 4.03 -12.19 -1.25
N ASN A 149 4.05 -13.19 -0.37
CA ASN A 149 4.34 -14.58 -0.74
C ASN A 149 3.39 -15.05 -1.83
N LEU A 150 2.08 -14.89 -1.64
CA LEU A 150 1.07 -15.25 -2.62
C LEU A 150 1.24 -14.53 -3.97
N VAL A 151 1.56 -13.23 -3.94
CA VAL A 151 1.84 -12.47 -5.17
C VAL A 151 3.06 -13.04 -5.89
N LYS A 152 4.14 -13.38 -5.17
CA LYS A 152 5.36 -13.98 -5.75
C LYS A 152 5.09 -15.39 -6.30
N GLU A 153 4.34 -16.22 -5.60
CA GLU A 153 3.91 -17.56 -6.06
C GLU A 153 3.10 -17.50 -7.37
N LYS A 154 2.30 -16.45 -7.53
CA LYS A 154 1.53 -16.21 -8.78
C LYS A 154 2.36 -15.53 -9.88
N GLY A 155 3.67 -15.34 -9.66
CA GLY A 155 4.61 -14.79 -10.63
C GLY A 155 4.81 -13.28 -10.57
N GLY A 156 4.38 -12.60 -9.51
CA GLY A 156 4.66 -11.18 -9.28
C GLY A 156 6.13 -10.94 -8.99
N VAL A 157 6.75 -9.97 -9.67
CA VAL A 157 8.21 -9.70 -9.57
C VAL A 157 8.48 -8.30 -9.00
N ARG A 158 7.84 -7.27 -9.53
CA ARG A 158 8.05 -5.87 -9.13
C ARG A 158 7.00 -5.46 -8.11
N ILE A 159 7.29 -5.67 -6.83
CA ILE A 159 6.32 -5.49 -5.75
C ILE A 159 6.72 -4.29 -4.89
N LYS A 160 5.75 -3.45 -4.59
CA LYS A 160 5.82 -2.35 -3.63
C LYS A 160 4.72 -2.55 -2.60
N PHE A 161 5.06 -2.41 -1.33
CA PHE A 161 4.08 -2.39 -0.24
C PHE A 161 3.80 -0.96 0.16
N VAL A 162 2.53 -0.59 0.29
CA VAL A 162 2.12 0.79 0.63
C VAL A 162 1.21 0.75 1.86
N CYS A 163 1.59 1.49 2.92
CA CYS A 163 0.77 1.61 4.12
C CYS A 163 0.75 3.04 4.66
N ILE A 164 -0.31 3.38 5.39
CA ILE A 164 -0.50 4.72 5.96
C ILE A 164 0.35 4.86 7.22
N ILE A 165 0.25 3.90 8.15
CA ILE A 165 1.10 3.86 9.35
C ILE A 165 1.76 2.49 9.50
N ALA A 166 2.92 2.49 10.13
CA ALA A 166 3.67 1.28 10.41
C ALA A 166 4.29 1.30 11.81
N ALA A 167 4.47 0.12 12.40
CA ALA A 167 5.33 -0.06 13.56
C ALA A 167 6.73 -0.55 13.12
N PRO A 168 7.80 -0.18 13.84
CA PRO A 168 9.17 -0.62 13.54
C PRO A 168 9.32 -2.13 13.45
N GLU A 169 8.62 -2.86 14.31
CA GLU A 169 8.63 -4.33 14.36
C GLU A 169 8.11 -4.94 13.07
N GLY A 170 6.99 -4.40 12.54
CA GLY A 170 6.41 -4.86 11.28
C GLY A 170 7.26 -4.54 10.07
N VAL A 171 7.83 -3.33 10.04
CA VAL A 171 8.74 -2.92 8.95
C VAL A 171 9.96 -3.82 8.90
N LYS A 172 10.60 -4.04 10.06
CA LYS A 172 11.77 -4.91 10.16
C LYS A 172 11.45 -6.32 9.67
N ARG A 173 10.37 -6.90 10.18
CA ARG A 173 9.96 -8.27 9.83
C ARG A 173 9.61 -8.41 8.34
N LEU A 174 8.91 -7.44 7.76
CA LEU A 174 8.60 -7.43 6.33
C LEU A 174 9.85 -7.29 5.48
N HIS A 175 10.76 -6.38 5.85
CA HIS A 175 12.01 -6.17 5.12
C HIS A 175 12.95 -7.38 5.20
N GLU A 176 13.03 -8.05 6.34
CA GLU A 176 13.82 -9.29 6.50
C GLU A 176 13.25 -10.43 5.64
N ALA A 177 11.94 -10.58 5.55
CA ALA A 177 11.29 -11.60 4.73
C ALA A 177 11.36 -11.29 3.23
N HIS A 178 11.30 -10.03 2.85
CA HIS A 178 11.25 -9.57 1.45
C HIS A 178 12.16 -8.35 1.22
N PRO A 179 13.49 -8.52 1.23
CA PRO A 179 14.44 -7.41 1.08
C PRO A 179 14.41 -6.78 -0.32
N ASP A 180 13.80 -7.44 -1.29
CA ASP A 180 13.59 -6.99 -2.67
C ASP A 180 12.33 -6.12 -2.84
N VAL A 181 11.45 -6.05 -1.84
CA VAL A 181 10.22 -5.27 -1.88
C VAL A 181 10.45 -3.86 -1.37
N GLN A 182 9.99 -2.87 -2.12
CA GLN A 182 9.99 -1.48 -1.68
C GLN A 182 8.80 -1.23 -0.75
N ILE A 183 9.04 -0.62 0.41
CA ILE A 183 8.03 -0.36 1.44
C ILE A 183 7.84 1.16 1.56
N TYR A 184 6.64 1.64 1.22
CA TYR A 184 6.26 3.05 1.30
C TYR A 184 5.31 3.28 2.48
N ILE A 185 5.70 4.17 3.39
CA ILE A 185 5.08 4.39 4.69
C ILE A 185 4.73 5.86 4.86
N GLY A 186 3.47 6.16 5.20
CA GLY A 186 3.05 7.54 5.49
C GLY A 186 3.63 8.06 6.81
N ASN A 187 3.60 7.26 7.86
CA ASN A 187 4.26 7.56 9.14
C ASN A 187 4.75 6.28 9.84
N LEU A 188 5.98 6.31 10.31
CA LEU A 188 6.49 5.28 11.21
C LEU A 188 6.16 5.69 12.65
N ASP A 189 5.37 4.87 13.32
CA ASP A 189 4.96 5.06 14.70
C ASP A 189 6.00 4.49 15.68
N GLU A 190 5.74 4.57 16.99
CA GLU A 190 6.75 4.28 18.01
C GLU A 190 7.03 2.78 18.15
N ARG A 191 5.97 1.97 18.31
CA ARG A 191 6.06 0.54 18.61
C ARG A 191 4.71 -0.17 18.49
N LEU A 192 4.71 -1.46 18.76
CA LEU A 192 3.49 -2.22 19.08
C LEU A 192 3.28 -2.24 20.60
N ASN A 193 2.00 -2.30 21.03
CA ASN A 193 1.65 -2.66 22.40
C ASN A 193 1.55 -4.19 22.56
N ASP A 194 1.29 -4.64 23.79
CA ASP A 194 1.20 -6.09 24.14
C ASP A 194 0.10 -6.83 23.36
N ASN A 195 -0.91 -6.12 22.86
CA ASN A 195 -2.00 -6.67 22.04
C ASN A 195 -1.73 -6.57 20.52
N GLY A 196 -0.53 -6.13 20.11
CA GLY A 196 -0.14 -5.99 18.70
C GLY A 196 -0.71 -4.77 17.99
N TYR A 197 -1.27 -3.79 18.71
CA TYR A 197 -1.69 -2.51 18.14
C TYR A 197 -0.53 -1.54 18.01
N ILE A 198 -0.54 -0.77 16.93
CA ILE A 198 0.43 0.32 16.71
C ILE A 198 0.17 1.44 17.72
N VAL A 199 1.24 2.00 18.31
CA VAL A 199 1.21 3.12 19.26
C VAL A 199 2.01 4.27 18.70
N PRO A 200 1.44 5.50 18.64
CA PRO A 200 0.09 5.92 19.04
C PRO A 200 -1.04 5.37 18.15
N GLY A 201 -0.74 4.95 16.93
CA GLY A 201 -1.68 4.27 16.04
C GLY A 201 -2.87 5.11 15.58
N LEU A 202 -3.93 4.43 15.16
CA LEU A 202 -5.20 5.01 14.75
C LEU A 202 -6.41 4.11 15.10
N GLY A 203 -6.21 3.09 15.93
CA GLY A 203 -7.19 2.06 16.24
C GLY A 203 -7.25 0.97 15.16
N ASP A 204 -8.41 0.33 14.99
CA ASP A 204 -8.65 -0.63 13.91
C ASP A 204 -9.08 0.11 12.64
N ALA A 205 -8.25 0.06 11.60
CA ALA A 205 -8.53 0.76 10.35
C ALA A 205 -9.75 0.16 9.62
N GLY A 206 -9.93 -1.15 9.66
CA GLY A 206 -11.06 -1.81 9.02
C GLY A 206 -12.38 -1.37 9.63
N ASP A 207 -12.50 -1.40 10.95
CA ASP A 207 -13.69 -0.96 11.66
C ASP A 207 -13.98 0.53 11.41
N ARG A 208 -12.96 1.37 11.41
CA ARG A 208 -13.11 2.81 11.14
C ARG A 208 -13.49 3.11 9.70
N ILE A 209 -12.96 2.36 8.72
CA ILE A 209 -13.33 2.50 7.30
C ILE A 209 -14.75 2.05 7.05
N PHE A 210 -15.17 0.92 7.64
CA PHE A 210 -16.46 0.30 7.33
C PHE A 210 -17.57 0.63 8.34
N GLY A 211 -17.24 1.23 9.48
CA GLY A 211 -18.21 1.56 10.52
C GLY A 211 -18.78 0.31 11.20
N THR A 212 -17.94 -0.69 11.45
CA THR A 212 -18.35 -2.01 12.01
C THR A 212 -18.24 -2.10 13.53
N LYS A 213 -17.95 -0.98 14.20
CA LYS A 213 -18.05 -0.82 15.66
C LYS A 213 -18.88 0.40 16.00
#